data_f2443250822f4e144796c4e1983323ca
#
_entry.id   f2443250822f4e144796c4e1983323ca
#
_cell.length_a   1.000
_cell.length_b   1.000
_cell.length_c   1.000
_cell.angle_alpha   90.00
_cell.angle_beta   90.00
_cell.angle_gamma   90.00
#
_symmetry.space_group_name_H-M   'P 1'
#
loop_
_entity.id
_entity.type
_entity.pdbx_description
1 polymer ?
#
loop_
_entity_poly.entity_id
_entity_poly.type
_entity_poly.pdbx_seq_one_letter_code
_entity_poly.pdbx_strand_id
1 'polypeptide(L)'
;MRANQFATGRKAGGLNNRKVLNMSSPQTDSPIPTALTVHTQSRMLEVSFSDGAVFNIPFELMRVYSPSAEVQGHGPGQEVLQTGKQDVLVTDLSLVGNYAVKPVFDDGHDTGLFTWQYLYKLGAEQNQLWAGYERRLVAAGKSRSASMDAASASHCGGA
;
A
#
# COMPACT_ATOMS: atom_id res chain seq x y z
N MET A 1 30.14 41.03 28.67
CA MET A 1 29.82 40.92 28.21
C MET A 1 29.25 40.41 28.08
N ARG A 2 28.91 40.27 27.91
CA ARG A 2 28.25 40.04 27.49
C ARG A 2 27.62 39.37 27.02
N ALA A 3 27.70 39.26 26.85
CA ALA A 3 27.18 38.81 26.12
C ALA A 3 26.52 38.14 26.02
N ASN A 4 26.44 38.22 25.99
CA ASN A 4 25.85 37.90 25.58
C ASN A 4 25.12 37.44 25.55
N GLN A 5 25.13 37.48 25.55
CA GLN A 5 24.47 37.38 25.25
C GLN A 5 23.77 36.97 24.91
N PHE A 6 23.74 37.05 24.75
CA PHE A 6 23.16 36.95 24.05
C PHE A 6 22.59 36.19 23.83
N ALA A 7 22.73 36.02 23.91
CA ALA A 7 22.26 35.50 23.39
C ALA A 7 21.49 35.00 23.24
N THR A 8 21.37 35.18 23.13
CA THR A 8 20.65 34.91 22.70
C THR A 8 19.95 34.52 22.38
N GLY A 9 19.93 34.76 22.24
CA GLY A 9 19.22 34.57 21.58
C GLY A 9 18.67 34.03 21.32
N ARG A 10 18.73 33.82 21.06
CA ARG A 10 18.15 33.41 20.37
C ARG A 10 17.49 32.91 20.24
N LYS A 11 17.39 32.99 20.33
CA LYS A 11 16.66 32.69 19.83
C LYS A 11 16.09 32.30 19.58
N ALA A 12 16.50 32.56 19.63
CA ALA A 12 15.94 32.26 19.17
C ALA A 12 15.39 31.90 18.82
N GLY A 13 15.67 32.17 19.14
CA GLY A 13 14.95 31.98 18.34
C GLY A 13 14.61 31.25 17.58
N GLY A 14 14.99 31.36 17.15
CA GLY A 14 14.69 30.74 16.06
C GLY A 14 14.04 29.48 16.23
N LEU A 15 14.27 28.79 17.10
CA LEU A 15 13.68 27.63 17.12
C LEU A 15 12.30 27.60 17.24
N ASN A 16 11.74 28.31 17.93
CA ASN A 16 10.36 28.32 18.13
C ASN A 16 9.63 28.47 16.91
N ASN A 17 10.18 29.16 16.04
CA ASN A 17 9.40 29.43 14.90
C ASN A 17 9.18 28.22 14.13
N ARG A 18 10.03 27.28 14.22
CA ARG A 18 9.77 26.25 13.35
C ARG A 18 8.68 25.41 13.75
N LYS A 19 8.38 25.28 14.95
CA LYS A 19 7.27 24.48 15.23
C LYS A 19 6.06 25.05 14.70
N VAL A 20 6.02 26.29 14.64
CA VAL A 20 4.87 26.92 14.08
C VAL A 20 4.68 26.50 12.68
N LEU A 21 5.76 26.33 11.96
CA LEU A 21 5.59 25.97 10.62
C LEU A 21 5.04 24.63 10.50
N ASN A 22 5.40 23.78 11.37
CA ASN A 22 4.93 22.48 11.22
C ASN A 22 3.51 22.37 11.19
N MET A 23 2.82 22.96 12.03
CA MET A 23 1.41 22.75 12.06
C MET A 23 0.75 23.35 10.91
N SER A 24 1.37 24.27 10.27
CA SER A 24 0.70 24.89 9.16
C SER A 24 0.55 23.97 7.97
N SER A 25 1.28 22.91 7.91
CA SER A 25 1.15 22.05 6.76
C SER A 25 1.21 20.60 7.14
N PRO A 26 0.29 20.15 7.92
CA PRO A 26 0.31 18.76 8.32
C PRO A 26 0.08 17.82 7.18
N GLN A 27 -0.75 18.20 6.24
CA GLN A 27 -1.04 17.31 5.16
C GLN A 27 0.09 17.23 4.17
N THR A 28 0.98 18.20 4.16
CA THR A 28 2.09 18.13 3.25
C THR A 28 3.21 17.27 3.79
N ASP A 29 3.08 16.83 5.04
CA ASP A 29 4.09 15.97 5.60
C ASP A 29 3.92 14.52 5.20
N SER A 30 2.86 14.19 4.50
CA SER A 30 2.68 12.83 4.03
C SER A 30 3.77 12.48 3.01
N PRO A 31 4.45 11.38 3.20
CA PRO A 31 5.51 11.00 2.26
C PRO A 31 4.97 10.77 0.86
N ILE A 32 5.71 11.23 -0.12
CA ILE A 32 5.35 11.00 -1.52
C ILE A 32 6.42 10.12 -2.16
N PRO A 33 6.06 9.31 -3.13
CA PRO A 33 7.06 8.47 -3.79
C PRO A 33 8.05 9.29 -4.57
N THR A 34 9.32 8.93 -4.47
CA THR A 34 10.38 9.52 -5.27
C THR A 34 10.80 8.57 -6.37
N ALA A 35 10.49 7.28 -6.25
CA ALA A 35 10.76 6.29 -7.28
C ALA A 35 9.82 5.11 -7.15
N LEU A 36 9.45 4.55 -8.29
CA LEU A 36 8.63 3.35 -8.37
C LEU A 36 9.32 2.41 -9.35
N THR A 37 9.60 1.20 -8.91
CA THR A 37 10.25 0.20 -9.77
C THR A 37 9.47 -1.11 -9.74
N VAL A 38 9.12 -1.60 -10.91
CA VAL A 38 8.38 -2.86 -11.04
C VAL A 38 9.38 -3.99 -11.24
N HIS A 39 9.47 -4.89 -10.28
CA HIS A 39 10.34 -6.05 -10.36
C HIS A 39 9.51 -7.27 -10.74
N THR A 40 9.43 -7.54 -12.03
CA THR A 40 8.57 -8.60 -12.55
C THR A 40 8.99 -9.98 -12.07
N GLN A 41 10.29 -10.24 -12.02
CA GLN A 41 10.76 -11.57 -11.64
C GLN A 41 10.49 -11.88 -10.18
N SER A 42 10.71 -10.93 -9.30
CA SER A 42 10.43 -11.13 -7.88
C SER A 42 8.99 -10.80 -7.52
N ARG A 43 8.22 -10.29 -8.47
CA ARG A 43 6.80 -9.96 -8.31
C ARG A 43 6.59 -8.94 -7.19
N MET A 44 7.36 -7.88 -7.23
CA MET A 44 7.30 -6.83 -6.22
C MET A 44 7.30 -5.45 -6.87
N LEU A 45 6.61 -4.53 -6.22
CA LEU A 45 6.72 -3.11 -6.56
C LEU A 45 7.59 -2.47 -5.47
N GLU A 46 8.72 -1.93 -5.89
CA GLU A 46 9.58 -1.20 -4.96
C GLU A 46 9.19 0.27 -5.03
N VAL A 47 8.93 0.85 -3.87
CA VAL A 47 8.53 2.25 -3.78
C VAL A 47 9.45 2.94 -2.79
N SER A 48 10.14 3.97 -3.26
CA SER A 48 10.96 4.82 -2.40
C SER A 48 10.19 6.09 -2.10
N PHE A 49 10.18 6.51 -0.87
CA PHE A 49 9.43 7.67 -0.43
C PHE A 49 10.35 8.81 0.01
N SER A 50 9.81 10.02 0.03
CA SER A 50 10.57 11.23 0.33
C SER A 50 11.11 11.27 1.76
N ASP A 51 10.57 10.48 2.66
CA ASP A 51 11.07 10.38 4.03
C ASP A 51 12.21 9.36 4.17
N GLY A 52 12.65 8.77 3.06
CA GLY A 52 13.71 7.77 3.08
C GLY A 52 13.24 6.34 3.20
N ALA A 53 11.94 6.11 3.38
CA ALA A 53 11.42 4.75 3.46
C ALA A 53 11.42 4.09 2.09
N VAL A 54 11.77 2.82 2.06
CA VAL A 54 11.74 2.02 0.83
C VAL A 54 10.98 0.74 1.14
N PHE A 55 9.94 0.48 0.38
CA PHE A 55 9.12 -0.71 0.58
C PHE A 55 9.12 -1.59 -0.66
N ASN A 56 9.17 -2.90 -0.45
CA ASN A 56 9.00 -3.87 -1.52
C ASN A 56 7.65 -4.55 -1.30
N ILE A 57 6.66 -4.17 -2.07
CA ILE A 57 5.29 -4.62 -1.89
C ILE A 57 5.00 -5.75 -2.87
N PRO A 58 4.68 -6.95 -2.40
CA PRO A 58 4.38 -8.06 -3.31
C PRO A 58 3.14 -7.77 -4.15
N PHE A 59 3.17 -8.18 -5.41
CA PHE A 59 2.02 -8.00 -6.31
C PHE A 59 0.77 -8.69 -5.75
N GLU A 60 0.96 -9.85 -5.15
CA GLU A 60 -0.16 -10.58 -4.54
C GLU A 60 -0.82 -9.74 -3.44
N LEU A 61 -0.03 -9.09 -2.59
CA LEU A 61 -0.56 -8.24 -1.54
C LEU A 61 -1.32 -7.06 -2.11
N MET A 62 -0.77 -6.44 -3.16
CA MET A 62 -1.46 -5.35 -3.84
C MET A 62 -2.79 -5.82 -4.43
N ARG A 63 -2.79 -7.01 -5.02
CA ARG A 63 -4.00 -7.53 -5.65
C ARG A 63 -5.08 -7.87 -4.62
N VAL A 64 -4.68 -8.52 -3.55
CA VAL A 64 -5.58 -8.96 -2.49
C VAL A 64 -6.19 -7.78 -1.74
N TYR A 65 -5.42 -6.74 -1.54
CA TYR A 65 -5.84 -5.54 -0.83
C TYR A 65 -6.09 -4.36 -1.78
N SER A 66 -6.44 -4.66 -3.03
CA SER A 66 -6.72 -3.59 -3.99
C SER A 66 -7.84 -2.69 -3.46
N PRO A 67 -7.69 -1.37 -3.55
CA PRO A 67 -8.74 -0.44 -3.08
C PRO A 67 -9.90 -0.30 -4.05
N SER A 68 -10.09 -1.28 -4.94
CA SER A 68 -11.22 -1.25 -5.87
C SER A 68 -12.49 -1.74 -5.18
N ALA A 69 -13.63 -1.35 -5.72
CA ALA A 69 -14.90 -1.80 -5.19
C ALA A 69 -15.08 -3.31 -5.32
N GLU A 70 -14.44 -3.91 -6.32
CA GLU A 70 -14.52 -5.35 -6.52
C GLU A 70 -13.91 -6.13 -5.35
N VAL A 71 -12.91 -5.57 -4.71
CA VAL A 71 -12.23 -6.22 -3.59
C VAL A 71 -12.78 -5.73 -2.26
N GLN A 72 -13.04 -4.42 -2.17
CA GLN A 72 -13.48 -3.83 -0.90
C GLN A 72 -14.94 -4.10 -0.60
N GLY A 73 -15.75 -4.39 -1.60
CA GLY A 73 -17.18 -4.57 -1.40
C GLY A 73 -17.87 -3.23 -1.23
N HIS A 74 -19.10 -3.29 -0.73
CA HIS A 74 -19.94 -2.10 -0.61
C HIS A 74 -19.94 -1.52 0.81
N GLY A 75 -19.24 -2.16 1.74
CA GLY A 75 -19.19 -1.65 3.11
C GLY A 75 -18.29 -2.49 3.97
N PRO A 76 -18.08 -2.09 5.22
CA PRO A 76 -17.21 -2.84 6.12
C PRO A 76 -17.70 -4.28 6.31
N GLY A 77 -16.81 -5.21 6.25
CA GLY A 77 -17.13 -6.62 6.38
C GLY A 77 -17.62 -7.28 5.11
N GLN A 78 -17.69 -6.53 3.99
CA GLN A 78 -18.10 -7.07 2.72
C GLN A 78 -16.95 -7.26 1.75
N GLU A 79 -15.72 -7.18 2.26
CA GLU A 79 -14.54 -7.38 1.42
C GLU A 79 -14.54 -8.80 0.85
N VAL A 80 -14.20 -8.89 -0.41
CA VAL A 80 -14.17 -10.17 -1.13
C VAL A 80 -12.80 -10.79 -0.96
N LEU A 81 -12.74 -11.96 -0.32
CA LEU A 81 -11.47 -12.65 -0.12
C LEU A 81 -10.94 -13.13 -1.46
N GLN A 82 -9.79 -12.65 -1.84
CA GLN A 82 -9.16 -13.02 -3.10
C GLN A 82 -8.33 -14.29 -2.92
N THR A 83 -8.44 -15.24 -3.82
CA THR A 83 -7.65 -16.48 -3.80
C THR A 83 -7.01 -16.67 -5.16
N GLY A 84 -6.00 -17.53 -5.24
CA GLY A 84 -5.37 -17.83 -6.52
C GLY A 84 -4.56 -16.69 -7.08
N LYS A 85 -4.08 -15.78 -6.24
CA LYS A 85 -3.34 -14.59 -6.69
C LYS A 85 -1.84 -14.69 -6.42
N GLN A 86 -1.39 -15.87 -6.01
CA GLN A 86 0.00 -16.06 -5.62
C GLN A 86 0.97 -15.72 -6.76
N ASP A 87 0.58 -15.99 -7.99
CA ASP A 87 1.45 -15.79 -9.15
C ASP A 87 1.06 -14.59 -10.01
N VAL A 88 0.21 -13.72 -9.49
CA VAL A 88 -0.28 -12.57 -10.26
C VAL A 88 0.88 -11.63 -10.61
N LEU A 89 0.82 -11.07 -11.81
CA LEU A 89 1.81 -10.13 -12.29
C LEU A 89 1.18 -8.76 -12.53
N VAL A 90 1.98 -7.73 -12.40
CA VAL A 90 1.61 -6.38 -12.83
C VAL A 90 2.15 -6.22 -14.24
N THR A 91 1.26 -6.08 -15.21
CA THR A 91 1.63 -5.96 -16.62
C THR A 91 1.78 -4.50 -17.04
N ASP A 92 1.16 -3.59 -16.31
CA ASP A 92 1.31 -2.17 -16.58
C ASP A 92 1.07 -1.37 -15.30
N LEU A 93 1.65 -0.19 -15.22
CA LEU A 93 1.53 0.70 -14.06
C LEU A 93 1.43 2.13 -14.56
N SER A 94 0.27 2.72 -14.42
CA SER A 94 0.01 4.07 -14.91
C SER A 94 -0.09 5.05 -13.76
N LEU A 95 0.48 6.23 -13.93
CA LEU A 95 0.31 7.32 -12.97
C LEU A 95 -1.07 7.93 -13.16
N VAL A 96 -1.72 8.25 -12.06
CA VAL A 96 -3.01 8.92 -12.07
C VAL A 96 -2.82 10.25 -11.36
N GLY A 97 -2.83 11.33 -12.12
CA GLY A 97 -2.50 12.64 -11.59
C GLY A 97 -1.13 12.61 -10.92
N ASN A 98 -1.02 13.28 -9.79
CA ASN A 98 0.20 13.26 -9.00
C ASN A 98 -0.07 12.65 -7.62
N TYR A 99 -1.10 11.81 -7.49
CA TYR A 99 -1.51 11.31 -6.18
C TYR A 99 -1.69 9.79 -6.11
N ALA A 100 -1.63 9.08 -7.24
CA ALA A 100 -1.91 7.65 -7.24
C ALA A 100 -1.30 6.93 -8.44
N VAL A 101 -1.26 5.60 -8.35
CA VAL A 101 -0.96 4.76 -9.50
C VAL A 101 -2.08 3.75 -9.67
N LYS A 102 -2.26 3.32 -10.91
CA LYS A 102 -3.23 2.30 -11.26
C LYS A 102 -2.48 1.14 -11.91
N PRO A 103 -2.31 0.03 -11.21
CA PRO A 103 -1.70 -1.14 -11.82
C PRO A 103 -2.71 -1.92 -12.64
N VAL A 104 -2.23 -2.59 -13.67
CA VAL A 104 -3.00 -3.56 -14.44
C VAL A 104 -2.41 -4.93 -14.12
N PHE A 105 -3.23 -5.81 -13.60
CA PHE A 105 -2.79 -7.16 -13.26
C PHE A 105 -3.11 -8.12 -14.40
N ASP A 106 -2.33 -9.20 -14.50
CA ASP A 106 -2.47 -10.15 -15.60
C ASP A 106 -3.75 -10.98 -15.50
N ASP A 107 -4.46 -10.94 -14.38
CA ASP A 107 -5.76 -11.57 -14.25
C ASP A 107 -6.91 -10.65 -14.71
N GLY A 108 -6.59 -9.50 -15.29
CA GLY A 108 -7.56 -8.57 -15.80
C GLY A 108 -8.03 -7.49 -14.83
N HIS A 109 -7.57 -7.52 -13.59
CA HIS A 109 -7.96 -6.51 -12.60
C HIS A 109 -7.20 -5.22 -12.84
N ASP A 110 -7.90 -4.13 -13.10
CA ASP A 110 -7.28 -2.84 -13.39
C ASP A 110 -8.04 -1.66 -12.79
N THR A 111 -8.89 -1.91 -11.81
CA THR A 111 -9.74 -0.86 -11.24
C THR A 111 -9.23 -0.30 -9.93
N GLY A 112 -8.15 -0.85 -9.39
CA GLY A 112 -7.61 -0.36 -8.12
C GLY A 112 -6.77 0.88 -8.29
N LEU A 113 -7.08 1.91 -7.52
CA LEU A 113 -6.35 3.17 -7.55
C LEU A 113 -5.57 3.29 -6.25
N PHE A 114 -4.26 3.12 -6.33
CA PHE A 114 -3.39 3.09 -5.15
C PHE A 114 -2.82 4.48 -4.90
N THR A 115 -3.38 5.19 -3.92
CA THR A 115 -2.86 6.50 -3.55
C THR A 115 -1.51 6.34 -2.86
N TRP A 116 -0.73 7.44 -2.77
CA TRP A 116 0.58 7.39 -2.12
C TRP A 116 0.46 6.95 -0.66
N GLN A 117 -0.55 7.44 0.03
CA GLN A 117 -0.77 7.04 1.42
C GLN A 117 -1.12 5.57 1.53
N TYR A 118 -1.90 5.05 0.58
CA TYR A 118 -2.27 3.64 0.59
C TYR A 118 -1.07 2.74 0.31
N LEU A 119 -0.21 3.14 -0.63
CA LEU A 119 1.02 2.39 -0.89
C LEU A 119 1.94 2.40 0.33
N TYR A 120 2.04 3.55 0.99
CA TYR A 120 2.85 3.65 2.20
C TYR A 120 2.30 2.70 3.28
N LYS A 121 0.99 2.68 3.44
CA LYS A 121 0.34 1.80 4.39
C LYS A 121 0.61 0.34 4.06
N LEU A 122 0.46 -0.05 2.80
CA LEU A 122 0.73 -1.42 2.38
C LEU A 122 2.17 -1.83 2.70
N GLY A 123 3.11 -0.94 2.48
CA GLY A 123 4.51 -1.22 2.78
C GLY A 123 4.78 -1.28 4.27
N ALA A 124 4.27 -0.30 5.02
CA ALA A 124 4.56 -0.19 6.45
C ALA A 124 3.87 -1.29 7.26
N GLU A 125 2.66 -1.67 6.87
CA GLU A 125 1.87 -2.65 7.60
C GLU A 125 1.89 -4.02 6.92
N GLN A 126 2.84 -4.27 6.05
CA GLN A 126 2.89 -5.44 5.21
C GLN A 126 2.75 -6.75 6.01
N ASN A 127 3.47 -6.87 7.10
CA ASN A 127 3.42 -8.08 7.92
C ASN A 127 2.06 -8.32 8.54
N GLN A 128 1.43 -7.26 9.01
CA GLN A 128 0.10 -7.36 9.62
C GLN A 128 -0.96 -7.71 8.58
N LEU A 129 -0.87 -7.07 7.43
CA LEU A 129 -1.81 -7.32 6.36
C LEU A 129 -1.67 -8.75 5.84
N TRP A 130 -0.43 -9.22 5.73
CA TRP A 130 -0.17 -10.57 5.27
C TRP A 130 -0.75 -11.60 6.24
N ALA A 131 -0.47 -11.42 7.54
CA ALA A 131 -1.02 -12.31 8.55
C ALA A 131 -2.54 -12.29 8.57
N GLY A 132 -3.14 -11.12 8.37
CA GLY A 132 -4.58 -11.00 8.28
C GLY A 132 -5.16 -11.75 7.09
N TYR A 133 -4.50 -11.66 5.96
CA TYR A 133 -4.91 -12.35 4.76
C TYR A 133 -4.84 -13.88 4.96
N GLU A 134 -3.75 -14.36 5.52
CA GLU A 134 -3.58 -15.79 5.76
C GLU A 134 -4.64 -16.32 6.74
N ARG A 135 -4.93 -15.56 7.78
CA ARG A 135 -5.99 -15.97 8.71
C ARG A 135 -7.34 -16.08 8.01
N ARG A 136 -7.64 -15.16 7.11
CA ARG A 136 -8.91 -15.20 6.36
C ARG A 136 -8.96 -16.40 5.43
N LEU A 137 -7.83 -16.75 4.81
CA LEU A 137 -7.75 -17.92 3.96
C LEU A 137 -8.04 -19.20 4.77
N VAL A 138 -7.41 -19.33 5.92
CA VAL A 138 -7.61 -20.49 6.78
C VAL A 138 -9.06 -20.56 7.23
N ALA A 139 -9.63 -19.45 7.67
CA ALA A 139 -11.01 -19.40 8.12
C ALA A 139 -11.99 -19.80 7.02
N ALA A 140 -11.65 -19.50 5.77
CA ALA A 140 -12.50 -19.82 4.64
C ALA A 140 -12.18 -21.20 4.02
N GLY A 141 -11.18 -21.90 4.55
CA GLY A 141 -10.77 -23.19 4.00
C GLY A 141 -10.15 -23.06 2.61
N LYS A 142 -9.45 -21.94 2.34
CA LYS A 142 -8.89 -21.68 1.03
C LYS A 142 -7.39 -21.49 1.13
N SER A 143 -6.73 -21.38 -0.02
CA SER A 143 -5.29 -21.20 -0.07
C SER A 143 -4.92 -20.12 -1.08
N ARG A 144 -3.68 -19.66 -1.00
CA ARG A 144 -3.17 -18.64 -1.90
C ARG A 144 -3.11 -19.13 -3.37
N SER A 145 -2.95 -20.43 -3.55
CA SER A 145 -2.81 -21.01 -4.88
C SER A 145 -4.12 -21.52 -5.45
N ALA A 146 -5.18 -21.60 -4.65
CA ALA A 146 -6.45 -22.13 -5.13
C ALA A 146 -7.18 -21.06 -5.95
N SER A 147 -7.54 -21.40 -7.20
CA SER A 147 -8.30 -20.44 -8.01
C SER A 147 -9.72 -20.31 -7.45
N MET A 148 -10.33 -19.19 -7.71
CA MET A 148 -11.70 -18.98 -7.27
C MET A 148 -12.66 -19.92 -7.99
N ASP A 149 -12.32 -20.28 -9.21
CA ASP A 149 -13.15 -21.20 -9.97
C ASP A 149 -12.98 -22.63 -9.50
N ALA A 150 -11.81 -22.97 -8.99
CA ALA A 150 -11.57 -24.31 -8.53
C ALA A 150 -12.43 -24.68 -7.33
N ALA A 151 -12.73 -23.70 -6.50
CA ALA A 151 -13.59 -23.96 -5.36
C ALA A 151 -14.97 -24.41 -5.81
N SER A 152 -15.47 -23.76 -6.85
CA SER A 152 -16.77 -24.11 -7.37
C SER A 152 -16.73 -25.47 -8.05
N ALA A 153 -15.67 -25.73 -8.78
CA ALA A 153 -15.54 -26.99 -9.48
C ALA A 153 -15.41 -28.15 -8.51
N SER A 154 -14.63 -27.99 -7.46
CA SER A 154 -14.48 -29.07 -6.52
C SER A 154 -15.78 -29.31 -5.75
N HIS A 155 -16.55 -28.28 -5.52
CA HIS A 155 -17.85 -28.45 -4.89
C HIS A 155 -18.77 -29.26 -5.79
N CYS A 156 -18.78 -28.98 -7.06
CA CYS A 156 -19.58 -29.73 -7.98
C CYS A 156 -19.07 -31.16 -8.12
N GLY A 157 -17.77 -31.33 -8.08
CA GLY A 157 -17.20 -32.67 -8.21
C GLY A 157 -17.51 -33.55 -7.02
N GLY A 158 -17.75 -32.95 -5.88
CA GLY A 158 -18.09 -33.74 -4.72
C GLY A 158 -19.43 -34.38 -4.78
N ALA A 159 -20.25 -33.93 -5.64
CA ALA A 159 -21.54 -34.57 -5.85
C ALA A 159 -21.38 -35.82 -6.65
#